data_daf2055ae2a1c496ee1d7f16dc8041fc
#
_entry.id   daf2055ae2a1c496ee1d7f16dc8041fc
#
_cell.length_a   1.000
_cell.length_b   1.000
_cell.length_c   1.000
_cell.angle_alpha   90.00
_cell.angle_beta   90.00
_cell.angle_gamma   90.00
#
_symmetry.space_group_name_H-M   'P 1'
#
loop_
_entity.id
_entity.type
_entity.pdbx_description
1 polymer ?
#
loop_
_entity_poly.entity_id
_entity_poly.type
_entity_poly.pdbx_seq_one_letter_code
_entity_poly.pdbx_strand_id
1 'polypeptide(L)'
;MNISKILERLCLSVTAIALLVVSAPLAHAGNNGRSDDRQGDPVGAFHLSCDFSHQAAVDPIVHPGMREMSHVHHFFGNTSTDAFSTGQSLLAGATTCNDPENLSSYWVPALLQDGATIQPLRASIRYQVGPQTRAFPLGFMALTGRTNQSARWGCRFPGDRAEFTSSIDVVPVCSDGAHLVSEVNFGQCWDGVSLDSSDHASHLVAPSRQFDRAGQCPESHPVSVPRVSLQTIYPLEVRGGQSISLSSGGPETMHADIFAAWRGDSLEQQIAEYRESQSRLINREDSGQPQGRDFDARPPRLENEIGRTDPPRGNFGGRGRGDGPQATPGGRG
;
A
#
# COMPACT_ATOMS: atom_id res chain seq x y z
N MET A 1 -5.44 -65.93 -40.58
CA MET A 1 -5.81 -65.81 -42.01
C MET A 1 -5.53 -64.40 -42.42
N ASN A 2 -4.35 -64.14 -42.98
CA ASN A 2 -4.03 -64.05 -44.40
C ASN A 2 -4.93 -62.93 -45.03
N ILE A 3 -4.42 -61.92 -45.64
CA ILE A 3 -3.60 -61.78 -46.85
C ILE A 3 -3.32 -60.31 -47.03
N SER A 4 -2.17 -59.73 -46.99
CA SER A 4 -1.12 -59.69 -48.00
C SER A 4 -1.57 -59.21 -49.40
N LYS A 5 -0.87 -58.10 -49.81
CA LYS A 5 -0.63 -57.63 -51.19
C LYS A 5 -1.70 -56.77 -51.86
N ILE A 6 -1.32 -55.57 -52.23
CA ILE A 6 -0.93 -55.28 -53.61
C ILE A 6 -0.16 -53.95 -53.63
N LEU A 7 1.09 -54.03 -54.06
CA LEU A 7 1.89 -52.94 -54.67
C LEU A 7 1.39 -52.71 -56.08
N GLU A 8 1.46 -51.51 -56.54
CA GLU A 8 2.18 -51.11 -57.75
C GLU A 8 1.65 -49.84 -58.40
N ARG A 9 2.60 -48.93 -58.58
CA ARG A 9 2.83 -48.09 -59.79
C ARG A 9 1.87 -46.91 -60.01
N LEU A 10 2.29 -45.76 -60.27
CA LEU A 10 3.21 -45.07 -61.18
C LEU A 10 2.98 -43.56 -60.99
N CYS A 11 3.82 -42.79 -61.05
CA CYS A 11 4.58 -42.03 -62.05
C CYS A 11 4.87 -40.61 -61.59
N LEU A 12 6.08 -40.28 -61.73
CA LEU A 12 6.69 -38.94 -61.66
C LEU A 12 5.92 -37.87 -62.44
N SER A 13 5.77 -36.71 -61.80
CA SER A 13 5.86 -35.43 -62.47
C SER A 13 6.53 -34.41 -61.54
N VAL A 14 7.77 -34.14 -61.86
CA VAL A 14 8.58 -33.07 -61.26
C VAL A 14 8.07 -31.76 -61.88
N THR A 15 7.42 -30.92 -61.08
CA THR A 15 7.20 -29.52 -61.40
C THR A 15 8.01 -28.69 -60.44
N ALA A 16 9.11 -28.13 -60.95
CA ALA A 16 9.93 -27.17 -60.29
C ALA A 16 9.14 -25.85 -60.07
N ILE A 17 8.77 -25.56 -58.81
CA ILE A 17 8.25 -24.25 -58.46
C ILE A 17 9.45 -23.44 -57.96
N ALA A 18 9.85 -22.48 -58.78
CA ALA A 18 10.85 -21.47 -58.43
C ALA A 18 10.27 -20.61 -57.28
N LEU A 19 10.84 -20.74 -56.07
CA LEU A 19 10.60 -19.81 -54.98
C LEU A 19 11.29 -18.48 -55.31
N LEU A 20 10.54 -17.50 -55.69
CA LEU A 20 10.91 -16.08 -55.68
C LEU A 20 10.96 -15.63 -54.20
N VAL A 21 12.15 -15.55 -53.62
CA VAL A 21 12.40 -14.92 -52.33
C VAL A 21 12.30 -13.40 -52.56
N VAL A 22 11.14 -12.84 -52.27
CA VAL A 22 10.97 -11.40 -52.18
C VAL A 22 11.49 -11.00 -50.79
N SER A 23 12.69 -10.44 -50.74
CA SER A 23 13.24 -9.78 -49.57
C SER A 23 12.47 -8.51 -49.30
N ALA A 24 11.49 -8.55 -48.39
CA ALA A 24 10.90 -7.35 -47.84
C ALA A 24 11.87 -6.72 -46.82
N PRO A 25 12.11 -5.41 -46.84
CA PRO A 25 12.90 -4.76 -45.81
C PRO A 25 12.18 -4.86 -44.48
N LEU A 26 12.89 -5.36 -43.47
CA LEU A 26 12.46 -5.28 -42.06
C LEU A 26 12.34 -3.80 -41.67
N ALA A 27 11.14 -3.27 -41.77
CA ALA A 27 10.80 -2.04 -41.08
C ALA A 27 10.92 -2.32 -39.57
N HIS A 28 11.93 -1.76 -38.96
CA HIS A 28 11.98 -1.64 -37.51
C HIS A 28 10.82 -0.75 -37.08
N ALA A 29 9.70 -1.36 -36.76
CA ALA A 29 8.65 -0.71 -35.98
C ALA A 29 9.25 -0.46 -34.62
N GLY A 30 9.72 0.76 -34.40
CA GLY A 30 10.02 1.26 -33.06
C GLY A 30 8.75 1.11 -32.23
N ASN A 31 8.77 0.13 -31.33
CA ASN A 31 7.74 -0.09 -30.35
C ASN A 31 7.84 1.04 -29.32
N ASN A 32 7.35 2.22 -29.68
CA ASN A 32 6.95 3.22 -28.71
C ASN A 32 5.65 2.71 -28.09
N GLY A 33 5.80 1.73 -27.21
CA GLY A 33 4.76 1.31 -26.30
C GLY A 33 4.47 2.44 -25.31
N ARG A 34 3.87 3.51 -25.81
CA ARG A 34 3.00 4.33 -24.98
C ARG A 34 1.76 3.49 -24.75
N SER A 35 1.72 2.84 -23.63
CA SER A 35 0.50 2.33 -23.05
C SER A 35 -0.49 3.51 -23.02
N ASP A 36 -1.54 3.36 -23.79
CA ASP A 36 -2.67 4.28 -23.88
C ASP A 36 -3.56 4.10 -22.65
N ASP A 37 -2.95 4.28 -21.45
CA ASP A 37 -3.62 4.23 -20.13
C ASP A 37 -4.32 5.56 -19.80
N ARG A 38 -4.57 6.42 -20.78
CA ARG A 38 -5.04 7.79 -20.56
C ARG A 38 -6.53 7.99 -20.65
N GLN A 39 -7.35 6.97 -20.56
CA GLN A 39 -8.81 7.12 -20.58
C GLN A 39 -9.51 6.41 -19.42
N GLY A 40 -8.87 6.35 -18.22
CA GLY A 40 -9.53 6.06 -16.97
C GLY A 40 -9.90 7.37 -16.28
N ASP A 41 -11.06 7.41 -15.63
CA ASP A 41 -11.40 8.51 -14.73
C ASP A 41 -10.23 8.76 -13.74
N PRO A 42 -9.93 10.03 -13.43
CA PRO A 42 -8.81 10.36 -12.57
C PRO A 42 -8.98 9.71 -11.20
N VAL A 43 -8.03 8.85 -10.87
CA VAL A 43 -7.96 8.19 -9.56
C VAL A 43 -6.89 8.86 -8.77
N GLY A 44 -7.24 9.26 -7.56
CA GLY A 44 -6.27 9.81 -6.69
C GLY A 44 -6.22 9.16 -5.31
N ALA A 45 -5.33 9.64 -4.46
CA ALA A 45 -5.21 9.12 -3.12
C ALA A 45 -4.70 10.17 -2.14
N PHE A 46 -5.23 10.17 -0.93
CA PHE A 46 -4.61 10.84 0.20
C PHE A 46 -3.99 9.80 1.14
N HIS A 47 -3.01 10.25 1.90
CA HIS A 47 -2.22 9.39 2.77
C HIS A 47 -2.31 9.87 4.21
N LEU A 48 -2.48 8.92 5.11
CA LEU A 48 -2.46 9.12 6.55
C LEU A 48 -1.29 8.34 7.14
N SER A 49 -0.76 8.82 8.25
CA SER A 49 0.20 8.11 9.08
C SER A 49 -0.39 8.01 10.47
N CYS A 50 -0.53 6.79 10.97
CA CYS A 50 -0.99 6.53 12.33
C CYS A 50 0.13 5.79 13.07
N ASP A 51 0.61 6.33 14.18
CA ASP A 51 1.59 5.65 15.00
C ASP A 51 0.96 4.43 15.67
N PHE A 52 1.80 3.50 16.14
CA PHE A 52 1.34 2.38 16.95
C PHE A 52 0.58 2.89 18.17
N SER A 53 -0.62 2.36 18.40
CA SER A 53 -1.49 2.73 19.51
C SER A 53 -1.27 1.79 20.70
N HIS A 54 -1.66 0.55 20.56
CA HIS A 54 -1.56 -0.47 21.59
C HIS A 54 -1.62 -1.88 21.00
N GLN A 55 -1.39 -2.89 21.82
CA GLN A 55 -1.64 -4.29 21.48
C GLN A 55 -2.64 -4.91 22.44
N ALA A 56 -3.49 -5.79 21.93
CA ALA A 56 -4.46 -6.52 22.74
C ALA A 56 -4.92 -7.80 22.03
N ALA A 57 -5.32 -8.80 22.82
CA ALA A 57 -5.95 -10.03 22.32
C ALA A 57 -7.47 -9.82 22.18
N VAL A 58 -7.87 -8.81 21.43
CA VAL A 58 -9.27 -8.44 21.19
C VAL A 58 -9.51 -8.24 19.72
N ASP A 59 -10.75 -8.44 19.30
CA ASP A 59 -11.24 -8.19 17.95
C ASP A 59 -12.72 -7.76 18.03
N PRO A 60 -12.99 -6.45 17.97
CA PRO A 60 -14.38 -5.97 18.06
C PRO A 60 -15.25 -6.31 16.85
N ILE A 61 -14.64 -6.78 15.74
CA ILE A 61 -15.36 -7.24 14.55
C ILE A 61 -15.73 -8.72 14.71
N VAL A 62 -14.73 -9.58 14.85
CA VAL A 62 -14.95 -11.05 14.85
C VAL A 62 -15.45 -11.57 16.19
N HIS A 63 -15.07 -10.94 17.30
CA HIS A 63 -15.46 -11.33 18.65
C HIS A 63 -15.98 -10.14 19.48
N PRO A 64 -17.07 -9.48 19.02
CA PRO A 64 -17.62 -8.31 19.72
C PRO A 64 -18.04 -8.66 21.15
N GLY A 65 -17.64 -7.83 22.11
CA GLY A 65 -17.92 -8.03 23.53
C GLY A 65 -17.10 -9.11 24.22
N MET A 66 -16.20 -9.79 23.55
CA MET A 66 -15.41 -10.91 24.08
C MET A 66 -13.94 -10.54 24.20
N ARG A 67 -13.43 -10.43 25.43
CA ARG A 67 -12.01 -10.23 25.69
C ARG A 67 -11.25 -11.57 25.57
N GLU A 68 -10.00 -11.50 25.12
CA GLU A 68 -9.08 -12.66 25.06
C GLU A 68 -9.56 -13.83 24.20
N MET A 69 -10.51 -13.57 23.30
CA MET A 69 -11.01 -14.59 22.36
C MET A 69 -10.30 -14.54 20.99
N SER A 70 -9.45 -13.55 20.77
CA SER A 70 -8.67 -13.37 19.55
C SER A 70 -7.19 -13.59 19.79
N HIS A 71 -6.41 -13.82 18.73
CA HIS A 71 -4.96 -13.65 18.77
C HIS A 71 -4.61 -12.16 19.04
N VAL A 72 -3.35 -11.91 19.37
CA VAL A 72 -2.89 -10.55 19.66
C VAL A 72 -2.88 -9.72 18.39
N HIS A 73 -3.49 -8.54 18.43
CA HIS A 73 -3.45 -7.54 17.37
C HIS A 73 -2.60 -6.34 17.77
N HIS A 74 -2.01 -5.69 16.76
CA HIS A 74 -1.40 -4.37 16.84
C HIS A 74 -2.36 -3.34 16.27
N PHE A 75 -2.75 -2.38 17.11
CA PHE A 75 -3.72 -1.34 16.78
C PHE A 75 -3.04 -0.03 16.38
N PHE A 76 -3.66 0.70 15.43
CA PHE A 76 -3.27 2.00 14.96
C PHE A 76 -4.50 2.91 14.88
N GLY A 77 -4.31 4.20 14.96
CA GLY A 77 -5.39 5.18 14.96
C GLY A 77 -6.04 5.27 16.33
N ASN A 78 -7.28 4.86 16.46
CA ASN A 78 -8.03 5.00 17.70
C ASN A 78 -7.29 4.41 18.91
N THR A 79 -7.22 5.18 20.00
CA THR A 79 -6.46 4.78 21.20
C THR A 79 -7.28 4.03 22.25
N SER A 80 -8.60 3.93 22.05
CA SER A 80 -9.53 3.31 23.00
C SER A 80 -10.19 2.04 22.45
N THR A 81 -9.70 1.51 21.33
CA THR A 81 -10.29 0.31 20.73
C THR A 81 -10.15 -0.90 21.65
N ASP A 82 -11.28 -1.53 21.94
CA ASP A 82 -11.34 -2.77 22.72
C ASP A 82 -12.48 -3.67 22.20
N ALA A 83 -12.71 -4.82 22.83
CA ALA A 83 -13.75 -5.76 22.43
C ALA A 83 -15.18 -5.19 22.45
N PHE A 84 -15.42 -4.09 23.17
CA PHE A 84 -16.74 -3.44 23.32
C PHE A 84 -16.88 -2.19 22.44
N SER A 85 -15.90 -1.92 21.59
CA SER A 85 -15.90 -0.72 20.74
C SER A 85 -17.11 -0.71 19.80
N THR A 86 -17.68 0.48 19.63
CA THR A 86 -18.73 0.81 18.68
C THR A 86 -18.29 2.05 17.89
N GLY A 87 -18.92 2.34 16.76
CA GLY A 87 -18.63 3.57 16.03
C GLY A 87 -18.74 4.82 16.91
N GLN A 88 -19.72 4.87 17.81
CA GLN A 88 -19.89 5.98 18.75
C GLN A 88 -18.79 6.05 19.83
N SER A 89 -18.37 4.92 20.35
CA SER A 89 -17.28 4.90 21.36
C SER A 89 -15.94 5.32 20.72
N LEU A 90 -15.71 4.97 19.45
CA LEU A 90 -14.51 5.39 18.73
C LEU A 90 -14.48 6.93 18.56
N LEU A 91 -15.61 7.57 18.25
CA LEU A 91 -15.72 9.03 18.15
C LEU A 91 -15.42 9.77 19.45
N ALA A 92 -15.59 9.11 20.60
CA ALA A 92 -15.27 9.67 21.91
C ALA A 92 -13.80 9.49 22.29
N GLY A 93 -13.04 8.69 21.56
CA GLY A 93 -11.63 8.41 21.79
C GLY A 93 -10.70 9.49 21.21
N ALA A 94 -9.40 9.19 21.29
CA ALA A 94 -8.34 9.93 20.61
C ALA A 94 -7.74 9.08 19.49
N THR A 95 -6.88 9.68 18.66
CA THR A 95 -6.22 8.98 17.56
C THR A 95 -4.72 9.23 17.55
N THR A 96 -3.96 8.25 17.08
CA THR A 96 -2.52 8.37 16.77
C THR A 96 -2.27 8.80 15.32
N CYS A 97 -3.34 8.99 14.52
CA CYS A 97 -3.23 9.44 13.15
C CYS A 97 -2.86 10.93 13.08
N ASN A 98 -2.13 11.28 12.03
CA ASN A 98 -1.77 12.68 11.75
C ASN A 98 -2.98 13.55 11.36
N ASP A 99 -4.12 12.94 11.05
CA ASP A 99 -5.39 13.64 10.89
C ASP A 99 -6.26 13.42 12.13
N PRO A 100 -6.55 14.46 12.94
CA PRO A 100 -7.30 14.33 14.18
C PRO A 100 -8.80 14.03 13.97
N GLU A 101 -9.32 14.20 12.77
CA GLU A 101 -10.71 13.87 12.43
C GLU A 101 -10.89 12.37 12.10
N ASN A 102 -9.77 11.66 11.85
CA ASN A 102 -9.77 10.22 11.65
C ASN A 102 -9.64 9.47 12.99
N LEU A 103 -10.77 9.09 13.55
CA LEU A 103 -10.89 8.31 14.78
C LEU A 103 -11.10 6.81 14.51
N SER A 104 -10.91 6.40 13.27
CA SER A 104 -11.00 4.98 12.89
C SER A 104 -9.92 4.16 13.60
N SER A 105 -10.24 2.89 13.82
CA SER A 105 -9.27 1.90 14.28
C SER A 105 -8.86 0.99 13.14
N TYR A 106 -7.57 0.69 13.10
CA TYR A 106 -6.97 -0.25 12.15
C TYR A 106 -6.13 -1.23 12.93
N TRP A 107 -6.17 -2.52 12.57
CA TRP A 107 -5.30 -3.50 13.23
C TRP A 107 -4.86 -4.61 12.29
N VAL A 108 -3.77 -5.23 12.68
CA VAL A 108 -3.17 -6.40 12.01
C VAL A 108 -2.75 -7.40 13.08
N PRO A 109 -2.57 -8.70 12.76
CA PRO A 109 -1.97 -9.65 13.67
C PRO A 109 -0.60 -9.17 14.14
N ALA A 110 -0.29 -9.37 15.40
CA ALA A 110 1.02 -9.02 15.94
C ALA A 110 2.13 -9.81 15.22
N LEU A 111 3.17 -9.09 14.76
CA LEU A 111 4.37 -9.72 14.21
C LEU A 111 5.18 -10.37 15.30
N LEU A 112 5.63 -11.60 15.05
CA LEU A 112 6.54 -12.33 15.90
C LEU A 112 7.85 -12.60 15.15
N GLN A 113 8.97 -12.31 15.80
CA GLN A 113 10.30 -12.72 15.35
C GLN A 113 10.90 -13.64 16.42
N ASP A 114 11.23 -14.87 16.02
CA ASP A 114 11.70 -15.91 16.93
C ASP A 114 10.75 -16.12 18.13
N GLY A 115 9.44 -15.96 17.91
CA GLY A 115 8.40 -16.09 18.92
C GLY A 115 8.20 -14.86 19.82
N ALA A 116 9.04 -13.82 19.70
CA ALA A 116 8.88 -12.58 20.45
C ALA A 116 8.05 -11.56 19.63
N THR A 117 7.09 -10.92 20.30
CA THR A 117 6.26 -9.87 19.68
C THR A 117 7.10 -8.64 19.36
N ILE A 118 7.01 -8.16 18.13
CA ILE A 118 7.69 -6.97 17.62
C ILE A 118 6.68 -5.85 17.44
N GLN A 119 6.84 -4.78 18.20
CA GLN A 119 6.02 -3.59 18.05
C GLN A 119 6.34 -2.89 16.72
N PRO A 120 5.34 -2.61 15.88
CA PRO A 120 5.54 -1.81 14.68
C PRO A 120 5.79 -0.35 15.02
N LEU A 121 6.41 0.38 14.09
CA LEU A 121 6.61 1.82 14.23
C LEU A 121 5.31 2.58 14.01
N ARG A 122 4.65 2.29 12.89
CA ARG A 122 3.42 2.97 12.45
C ARG A 122 2.76 2.23 11.32
N ALA A 123 1.53 2.63 11.01
CA ALA A 123 0.84 2.31 9.78
C ALA A 123 0.86 3.53 8.82
N SER A 124 1.14 3.29 7.55
CA SER A 124 0.89 4.23 6.46
C SER A 124 -0.38 3.78 5.75
N ILE A 125 -1.39 4.62 5.77
CA ILE A 125 -2.72 4.28 5.27
C ILE A 125 -3.01 5.14 4.05
N ARG A 126 -3.33 4.49 2.93
CA ARG A 126 -3.65 5.15 1.68
C ARG A 126 -5.13 4.96 1.40
N TYR A 127 -5.84 6.07 1.24
CA TYR A 127 -7.23 6.13 0.79
C TYR A 127 -7.24 6.50 -0.68
N GLN A 128 -7.49 5.55 -1.54
CA GLN A 128 -7.64 5.79 -2.97
C GLN A 128 -9.09 6.10 -3.29
N VAL A 129 -9.31 7.21 -3.98
CA VAL A 129 -10.63 7.75 -4.29
C VAL A 129 -10.79 8.00 -5.79
N GLY A 130 -12.01 7.86 -6.26
CA GLY A 130 -12.42 8.15 -7.63
C GLY A 130 -13.61 9.11 -7.66
N PRO A 131 -14.12 9.46 -8.86
CA PRO A 131 -15.17 10.46 -9.01
C PRO A 131 -16.48 10.14 -8.28
N GLN A 132 -16.81 8.85 -8.12
CA GLN A 132 -18.06 8.40 -7.50
C GLN A 132 -17.88 7.88 -6.08
N THR A 133 -16.67 7.97 -5.53
CA THR A 133 -16.38 7.48 -4.18
C THR A 133 -17.18 8.26 -3.13
N ARG A 134 -17.80 7.56 -2.20
CA ARG A 134 -18.51 8.11 -1.04
C ARG A 134 -17.74 7.75 0.23
N ALA A 135 -17.91 8.53 1.28
CA ALA A 135 -17.33 8.22 2.59
C ALA A 135 -17.88 6.90 3.14
N PHE A 136 -17.09 6.22 3.95
CA PHE A 136 -17.59 5.13 4.78
C PHE A 136 -18.60 5.67 5.78
N PRO A 137 -19.71 4.98 6.00
CA PRO A 137 -20.61 5.33 7.11
C PRO A 137 -19.93 5.09 8.46
N LEU A 138 -20.36 5.82 9.48
CA LEU A 138 -19.88 5.59 10.84
C LEU A 138 -20.16 4.16 11.27
N GLY A 139 -19.13 3.49 11.79
CA GLY A 139 -19.26 2.13 12.27
C GLY A 139 -19.10 1.07 11.17
N PHE A 140 -18.71 1.46 9.96
CA PHE A 140 -18.37 0.50 8.90
C PHE A 140 -17.16 -0.34 9.33
N MET A 141 -17.28 -1.64 9.19
CA MET A 141 -16.27 -2.62 9.57
C MET A 141 -15.91 -3.48 8.36
N ALA A 142 -14.66 -3.87 8.22
CA ALA A 142 -14.24 -4.84 7.20
C ALA A 142 -12.95 -5.53 7.59
N LEU A 143 -12.86 -6.82 7.25
CA LEU A 143 -11.69 -7.66 7.37
C LEU A 143 -11.24 -8.10 5.99
N THR A 144 -9.92 -8.10 5.72
CA THR A 144 -9.36 -8.61 4.46
C THR A 144 -7.93 -9.11 4.66
N GLY A 145 -7.45 -9.90 3.72
CA GLY A 145 -6.11 -10.47 3.78
C GLY A 145 -6.10 -11.95 3.42
N ARG A 146 -5.04 -12.66 3.85
CA ARG A 146 -4.86 -14.12 3.71
C ARG A 146 -4.81 -14.61 2.27
N THR A 147 -4.59 -13.73 1.31
CA THR A 147 -4.44 -14.08 -0.11
C THR A 147 -3.38 -13.21 -0.77
N ASN A 148 -2.71 -13.72 -1.79
CA ASN A 148 -1.74 -12.96 -2.59
C ASN A 148 -2.35 -11.75 -3.33
N GLN A 149 -3.66 -11.67 -3.42
CA GLN A 149 -4.36 -10.56 -4.06
C GLN A 149 -4.58 -9.39 -3.10
N SER A 150 -4.74 -9.69 -1.81
CA SER A 150 -5.09 -8.70 -0.79
C SER A 150 -3.96 -8.38 0.18
N ALA A 151 -2.97 -9.28 0.37
CA ALA A 151 -1.88 -9.04 1.31
C ALA A 151 -0.52 -9.42 0.70
N ARG A 152 0.54 -8.71 1.11
CA ARG A 152 1.92 -8.94 0.64
C ARG A 152 2.94 -8.37 1.60
N TRP A 153 4.15 -8.92 1.52
CA TRP A 153 5.32 -8.45 2.26
C TRP A 153 6.27 -7.69 1.35
N GLY A 154 7.05 -6.80 1.90
CA GLY A 154 8.03 -6.05 1.14
C GLY A 154 9.07 -5.36 2.00
N CYS A 155 10.00 -4.69 1.33
CA CYS A 155 11.01 -3.85 1.94
C CYS A 155 10.88 -2.41 1.46
N ARG A 156 11.18 -1.43 2.34
CA ARG A 156 11.05 0.00 2.03
C ARG A 156 12.18 0.79 2.66
N PHE A 157 12.93 1.52 1.87
CA PHE A 157 13.82 2.56 2.38
C PHE A 157 13.01 3.80 2.83
N PRO A 158 13.47 4.55 3.83
CA PRO A 158 12.84 5.81 4.22
C PRO A 158 12.75 6.78 3.04
N GLY A 159 11.53 7.24 2.74
CA GLY A 159 11.26 8.13 1.60
C GLY A 159 10.90 7.44 0.29
N ASP A 160 11.20 6.15 0.14
CA ASP A 160 10.93 5.40 -1.09
C ASP A 160 9.60 4.64 -1.05
N ARG A 161 9.22 4.10 -2.22
CA ARG A 161 8.12 3.13 -2.31
C ARG A 161 8.61 1.76 -1.85
N ALA A 162 7.69 0.98 -1.29
CA ALA A 162 8.00 -0.39 -0.92
C ALA A 162 8.12 -1.29 -2.16
N GLU A 163 9.09 -2.20 -2.14
CA GLU A 163 9.22 -3.30 -3.10
C GLU A 163 8.62 -4.55 -2.48
N PHE A 164 7.61 -5.14 -3.14
CA PHE A 164 6.84 -6.24 -2.61
C PHE A 164 7.16 -7.57 -3.25
N THR A 165 7.06 -8.65 -2.45
CA THR A 165 7.11 -10.04 -2.94
C THR A 165 5.84 -10.38 -3.72
N SER A 166 5.93 -11.43 -4.54
CA SER A 166 4.79 -11.95 -5.31
C SER A 166 3.91 -12.93 -4.51
N SER A 167 4.39 -13.41 -3.37
CA SER A 167 3.68 -14.35 -2.51
C SER A 167 3.60 -13.84 -1.08
N ILE A 168 2.45 -13.99 -0.44
CA ILE A 168 2.21 -13.69 0.97
C ILE A 168 3.01 -14.62 1.91
N ASP A 169 3.33 -15.85 1.46
CA ASP A 169 4.08 -16.83 2.24
C ASP A 169 5.58 -16.44 2.35
N VAL A 170 6.04 -15.51 1.51
CA VAL A 170 7.44 -15.13 1.43
C VAL A 170 7.66 -13.79 2.12
N VAL A 171 8.27 -13.84 3.31
CA VAL A 171 8.75 -12.64 4.01
C VAL A 171 10.18 -12.36 3.53
N PRO A 172 10.42 -11.23 2.85
CA PRO A 172 11.76 -10.91 2.33
C PRO A 172 12.73 -10.58 3.46
N VAL A 173 14.02 -10.82 3.21
CA VAL A 173 15.08 -10.27 4.06
C VAL A 173 15.45 -8.91 3.51
N CYS A 174 15.18 -7.86 4.29
CA CYS A 174 15.45 -6.49 3.87
C CYS A 174 16.93 -6.14 4.00
N SER A 175 17.42 -5.33 3.06
CA SER A 175 18.78 -4.78 3.07
C SER A 175 18.96 -3.81 4.24
N ASP A 176 20.24 -3.53 4.58
CA ASP A 176 20.58 -2.57 5.62
C ASP A 176 19.96 -1.20 5.34
N GLY A 177 19.28 -0.65 6.34
CA GLY A 177 18.58 0.63 6.24
C GLY A 177 17.16 0.57 5.66
N ALA A 178 16.71 -0.58 5.17
CA ALA A 178 15.34 -0.77 4.72
C ALA A 178 14.47 -1.41 5.82
N HIS A 179 13.24 -0.90 5.97
CA HIS A 179 12.23 -1.46 6.86
C HIS A 179 11.51 -2.64 6.21
N LEU A 180 11.25 -3.69 6.99
CA LEU A 180 10.24 -4.67 6.63
C LEU A 180 8.88 -4.00 6.67
N VAL A 181 8.05 -4.27 5.66
CA VAL A 181 6.66 -3.78 5.60
C VAL A 181 5.72 -4.91 5.20
N SER A 182 4.52 -4.89 5.77
CA SER A 182 3.38 -5.63 5.23
C SER A 182 2.39 -4.65 4.60
N GLU A 183 1.69 -5.07 3.56
CA GLU A 183 0.59 -4.30 2.97
C GLU A 183 -0.64 -5.17 2.84
N VAL A 184 -1.78 -4.64 3.27
CA VAL A 184 -3.08 -5.28 3.09
C VAL A 184 -4.02 -4.29 2.40
N ASN A 185 -4.69 -4.76 1.34
CA ASN A 185 -5.56 -3.97 0.49
C ASN A 185 -7.01 -4.40 0.66
N PHE A 186 -7.87 -3.45 1.01
CA PHE A 186 -9.31 -3.66 1.12
C PHE A 186 -10.02 -3.55 -0.22
N GLY A 187 -11.25 -4.03 -0.28
CA GLY A 187 -12.16 -3.75 -1.38
C GLY A 187 -12.53 -2.26 -1.47
N GLN A 188 -13.27 -1.92 -2.53
CA GLN A 188 -13.77 -0.55 -2.72
C GLN A 188 -15.24 -0.50 -3.15
N CYS A 189 -15.86 -1.64 -3.35
CA CYS A 189 -17.24 -1.74 -3.78
C CYS A 189 -18.08 -2.33 -2.64
N TRP A 190 -18.91 -1.49 -2.04
CA TRP A 190 -19.76 -1.80 -0.91
C TRP A 190 -21.18 -2.13 -1.37
N ASP A 191 -21.86 -3.05 -0.69
CA ASP A 191 -23.26 -3.42 -0.97
C ASP A 191 -24.25 -2.26 -0.75
N GLY A 192 -23.81 -1.18 -0.05
CA GLY A 192 -24.61 0.01 0.21
C GLY A 192 -25.56 -0.12 1.42
N VAL A 193 -25.53 -1.22 2.15
CA VAL A 193 -26.47 -1.55 3.23
C VAL A 193 -25.76 -2.00 4.50
N SER A 194 -24.88 -3.00 4.40
CA SER A 194 -24.31 -3.68 5.54
C SER A 194 -23.11 -2.93 6.09
N LEU A 195 -23.12 -2.55 7.36
CA LEU A 195 -21.92 -2.03 8.03
C LEU A 195 -20.91 -3.15 8.29
N ASP A 196 -21.38 -4.37 8.33
CA ASP A 196 -20.65 -5.62 8.54
C ASP A 196 -21.46 -6.77 7.92
N SER A 197 -20.79 -7.84 7.53
CA SER A 197 -21.40 -9.08 7.06
C SER A 197 -21.03 -10.25 7.97
N SER A 198 -21.71 -11.39 7.86
CA SER A 198 -21.46 -12.55 8.72
C SER A 198 -20.04 -13.12 8.60
N ASP A 199 -19.35 -12.84 7.50
CA ASP A 199 -17.95 -13.20 7.26
C ASP A 199 -17.00 -12.01 7.37
N HIS A 200 -17.50 -10.83 7.75
CA HIS A 200 -16.78 -9.56 7.92
C HIS A 200 -16.07 -9.05 6.65
N ALA A 201 -16.39 -9.61 5.48
CA ALA A 201 -15.70 -9.34 4.22
C ALA A 201 -16.61 -9.20 3.01
N SER A 202 -17.66 -10.03 2.89
CA SER A 202 -18.46 -10.15 1.65
C SER A 202 -19.29 -8.92 1.30
N HIS A 203 -19.53 -8.00 2.23
CA HIS A 203 -20.20 -6.71 1.97
C HIS A 203 -19.31 -5.68 1.29
N LEU A 204 -17.98 -5.92 1.21
CA LEU A 204 -16.99 -5.05 0.59
C LEU A 204 -16.09 -5.85 -0.36
N VAL A 205 -16.28 -5.72 -1.65
CA VAL A 205 -15.53 -6.49 -2.64
C VAL A 205 -14.55 -5.62 -3.43
N ALA A 206 -13.51 -6.25 -3.97
CA ALA A 206 -12.67 -5.62 -4.97
C ALA A 206 -13.46 -5.48 -6.30
N PRO A 207 -13.21 -4.44 -7.10
CA PRO A 207 -13.79 -4.36 -8.42
C PRO A 207 -13.29 -5.55 -9.26
N SER A 208 -14.17 -6.11 -10.10
CA SER A 208 -13.72 -7.10 -11.08
C SER A 208 -12.79 -6.44 -12.09
N ARG A 209 -11.91 -7.22 -12.75
CA ARG A 209 -11.01 -6.69 -13.80
C ARG A 209 -11.77 -5.94 -14.92
N GLN A 210 -13.03 -6.28 -15.13
CA GLN A 210 -13.92 -5.59 -16.07
C GLN A 210 -14.31 -4.18 -15.57
N PHE A 211 -14.25 -3.95 -14.23
CA PHE A 211 -14.60 -2.71 -13.55
C PHE A 211 -13.39 -2.02 -12.90
N ASP A 212 -12.17 -2.36 -13.32
CA ASP A 212 -10.90 -1.84 -12.79
C ASP A 212 -10.71 -0.32 -13.02
N ARG A 213 -11.67 0.31 -13.69
CA ARG A 213 -11.75 1.76 -13.80
C ARG A 213 -12.32 2.31 -12.49
N ALA A 214 -11.61 3.27 -11.93
CA ALA A 214 -12.00 3.90 -10.68
C ALA A 214 -13.46 4.29 -10.66
N GLY A 215 -14.21 3.74 -9.71
CA GLY A 215 -15.61 4.06 -9.50
C GLY A 215 -16.63 3.15 -10.16
N GLN A 216 -16.24 2.12 -10.91
CA GLN A 216 -17.20 1.15 -11.45
C GLN A 216 -17.28 -0.08 -10.56
N CYS A 217 -18.37 -0.18 -9.83
CA CYS A 217 -18.69 -1.30 -8.95
C CYS A 217 -19.75 -2.21 -9.59
N PRO A 218 -19.77 -3.52 -9.27
CA PRO A 218 -20.78 -4.44 -9.75
C PRO A 218 -22.18 -4.11 -9.16
N GLU A 219 -23.24 -4.55 -9.82
CA GLU A 219 -24.62 -4.32 -9.36
C GLU A 219 -24.89 -4.84 -7.94
N SER A 220 -24.22 -5.91 -7.54
CA SER A 220 -24.33 -6.47 -6.18
C SER A 220 -23.71 -5.57 -5.11
N HIS A 221 -22.77 -4.70 -5.48
CA HIS A 221 -22.05 -3.80 -4.58
C HIS A 221 -21.93 -2.42 -5.23
N PRO A 222 -23.03 -1.70 -5.40
CA PRO A 222 -23.08 -0.54 -6.29
C PRO A 222 -22.42 0.72 -5.74
N VAL A 223 -22.03 0.72 -4.46
CA VAL A 223 -21.50 1.92 -3.82
C VAL A 223 -19.97 1.89 -3.83
N SER A 224 -19.36 2.83 -4.54
CA SER A 224 -17.91 3.05 -4.46
C SER A 224 -17.56 3.75 -3.16
N VAL A 225 -16.66 3.15 -2.38
CA VAL A 225 -16.05 3.72 -1.17
C VAL A 225 -14.53 3.82 -1.37
N PRO A 226 -13.77 4.52 -0.52
CA PRO A 226 -12.33 4.57 -0.66
C PRO A 226 -11.70 3.17 -0.63
N ARG A 227 -10.79 2.89 -1.59
CA ARG A 227 -9.95 1.71 -1.48
C ARG A 227 -8.85 1.99 -0.47
N VAL A 228 -8.89 1.29 0.65
CA VAL A 228 -7.90 1.44 1.71
C VAL A 228 -6.75 0.45 1.49
N SER A 229 -5.51 0.95 1.56
CA SER A 229 -4.30 0.13 1.65
C SER A 229 -3.62 0.45 2.97
N LEU A 230 -3.42 -0.57 3.81
CA LEU A 230 -2.76 -0.46 5.09
C LEU A 230 -1.35 -1.04 4.98
N GLN A 231 -0.31 -0.20 5.10
CA GLN A 231 1.08 -0.63 5.20
C GLN A 231 1.54 -0.53 6.65
N THR A 232 1.90 -1.65 7.26
CA THR A 232 2.54 -1.67 8.58
C THR A 232 4.05 -1.66 8.42
N ILE A 233 4.72 -0.73 9.11
CA ILE A 233 6.16 -0.51 9.01
C ILE A 233 6.81 -0.98 10.31
N TYR A 234 7.76 -1.90 10.19
CA TYR A 234 8.47 -2.49 11.34
C TYR A 234 9.83 -1.84 11.57
N PRO A 235 10.40 -1.95 12.79
CA PRO A 235 11.74 -1.43 13.10
C PRO A 235 12.83 -2.00 12.18
N LEU A 236 13.95 -1.25 12.03
CA LEU A 236 15.08 -1.66 11.17
C LEU A 236 15.77 -2.96 11.63
N GLU A 237 15.63 -3.30 12.90
CA GLU A 237 16.17 -4.53 13.48
C GLU A 237 15.44 -5.77 12.99
N VAL A 238 14.20 -5.60 12.49
CA VAL A 238 13.40 -6.69 11.93
C VAL A 238 13.76 -6.86 10.46
N ARG A 239 14.54 -7.88 10.17
CA ARG A 239 15.07 -8.12 8.82
C ARG A 239 14.17 -8.96 7.92
N GLY A 240 13.16 -9.60 8.49
CA GLY A 240 12.33 -10.57 7.77
C GLY A 240 12.96 -11.97 7.70
N GLY A 241 12.50 -12.77 6.74
CA GLY A 241 12.95 -14.15 6.56
C GLY A 241 12.14 -15.19 7.35
N GLN A 242 12.70 -16.39 7.51
CA GLN A 242 11.98 -17.56 8.05
C GLN A 242 11.64 -17.47 9.55
N SER A 243 12.29 -16.58 10.29
CA SER A 243 12.00 -16.38 11.71
C SER A 243 10.72 -15.59 11.98
N ILE A 244 10.09 -15.08 10.93
CA ILE A 244 8.87 -14.26 11.03
C ILE A 244 7.64 -15.14 11.02
N SER A 245 6.77 -14.90 11.98
CA SER A 245 5.40 -15.42 12.03
C SER A 245 4.44 -14.33 12.54
N LEU A 246 3.18 -14.64 12.58
CA LEU A 246 2.14 -13.78 13.10
C LEU A 246 1.47 -14.42 14.30
N SER A 247 0.84 -13.63 15.15
CA SER A 247 0.03 -14.14 16.26
C SER A 247 -1.15 -14.99 15.78
N SER A 248 -1.54 -14.85 14.51
CA SER A 248 -2.56 -15.65 13.83
C SER A 248 -2.03 -16.93 13.18
N GLY A 249 -0.70 -17.11 13.06
CA GLY A 249 -0.08 -18.26 12.40
C GLY A 249 1.14 -17.89 11.57
N GLY A 250 1.32 -18.54 10.40
CA GLY A 250 2.38 -18.22 9.47
C GLY A 250 2.17 -16.89 8.73
N PRO A 251 3.15 -16.45 7.92
CA PRO A 251 3.07 -15.20 7.15
C PRO A 251 1.82 -15.11 6.26
N GLU A 252 1.33 -16.25 5.75
CA GLU A 252 0.14 -16.40 4.90
C GLU A 252 -1.16 -16.01 5.61
N THR A 253 -1.14 -15.92 6.94
CA THR A 253 -2.30 -15.50 7.74
C THR A 253 -2.42 -13.99 7.89
N MET A 254 -1.56 -13.20 7.21
CA MET A 254 -1.60 -11.75 7.24
C MET A 254 -2.97 -11.25 6.79
N HIS A 255 -3.58 -10.45 7.65
CA HIS A 255 -4.85 -9.77 7.41
C HIS A 255 -4.84 -8.39 8.05
N ALA A 256 -5.82 -7.61 7.72
CA ALA A 256 -6.05 -6.33 8.37
C ALA A 256 -7.54 -6.07 8.51
N ASP A 257 -7.85 -5.25 9.48
CA ASP A 257 -9.17 -4.85 9.86
C ASP A 257 -9.28 -3.32 9.87
N ILE A 258 -10.45 -2.83 9.54
CA ILE A 258 -10.83 -1.43 9.65
C ILE A 258 -12.17 -1.31 10.39
N PHE A 259 -12.22 -0.44 11.37
CA PHE A 259 -13.44 0.01 12.01
C PHE A 259 -13.54 1.53 11.81
N ALA A 260 -14.32 1.95 10.83
CA ALA A 260 -14.34 3.34 10.38
C ALA A 260 -15.10 4.25 11.35
N ALA A 261 -14.44 5.33 11.75
CA ALA A 261 -15.01 6.39 12.55
C ALA A 261 -14.34 7.72 12.21
N TRP A 262 -14.96 8.50 11.37
CA TRP A 262 -14.54 9.84 11.02
C TRP A 262 -15.47 10.86 11.69
N ARG A 263 -14.94 11.98 12.14
CA ARG A 263 -15.75 12.99 12.81
C ARG A 263 -16.62 13.75 11.82
N GLY A 264 -17.94 13.70 12.03
CA GLY A 264 -18.91 14.36 11.17
C GLY A 264 -18.80 13.88 9.72
N ASP A 265 -18.69 14.84 8.81
CA ASP A 265 -18.52 14.65 7.36
C ASP A 265 -17.09 14.87 6.86
N SER A 266 -16.10 14.81 7.76
CA SER A 266 -14.69 15.12 7.43
C SER A 266 -14.11 14.22 6.33
N LEU A 267 -14.46 12.93 6.30
CA LEU A 267 -14.03 12.04 5.22
C LEU A 267 -14.65 12.44 3.87
N GLU A 268 -15.94 12.81 3.86
CA GLU A 268 -16.60 13.25 2.63
C GLU A 268 -15.99 14.56 2.12
N GLN A 269 -15.64 15.48 3.02
CA GLN A 269 -14.95 16.72 2.67
C GLN A 269 -13.59 16.46 2.06
N GLN A 270 -12.77 15.58 2.64
CA GLN A 270 -11.48 15.20 2.06
C GLN A 270 -11.62 14.55 0.67
N ILE A 271 -12.61 13.68 0.50
CA ILE A 271 -12.91 13.08 -0.81
C ILE A 271 -13.32 14.17 -1.81
N ALA A 272 -14.15 15.12 -1.41
CA ALA A 272 -14.59 16.22 -2.27
C ALA A 272 -13.44 17.15 -2.68
N GLU A 273 -12.59 17.55 -1.75
CA GLU A 273 -11.40 18.35 -2.02
C GLU A 273 -10.46 17.65 -3.00
N TYR A 274 -10.31 16.33 -2.83
CA TYR A 274 -9.49 15.55 -3.73
C TYR A 274 -10.07 15.50 -5.15
N ARG A 275 -11.38 15.27 -5.30
CA ARG A 275 -12.07 15.32 -6.61
C ARG A 275 -11.91 16.68 -7.30
N GLU A 276 -12.05 17.76 -6.55
CA GLU A 276 -11.89 19.10 -7.09
C GLU A 276 -10.46 19.38 -7.57
N SER A 277 -9.46 18.95 -6.80
CA SER A 277 -8.05 19.09 -7.20
C SER A 277 -7.74 18.36 -8.51
N GLN A 278 -8.27 17.15 -8.70
CA GLN A 278 -8.11 16.37 -9.93
C GLN A 278 -8.81 17.03 -11.11
N SER A 279 -10.03 17.53 -10.93
CA SER A 279 -10.77 18.25 -11.99
C SER A 279 -10.05 19.51 -12.45
N ARG A 280 -9.39 20.22 -11.55
CA ARG A 280 -8.57 21.39 -11.89
C ARG A 280 -7.33 21.02 -12.71
N LEU A 281 -6.69 19.86 -12.44
CA LEU A 281 -5.53 19.39 -13.19
C LEU A 281 -5.90 19.02 -14.63
N ILE A 282 -7.02 18.32 -14.82
CA ILE A 282 -7.51 17.93 -16.14
C ILE A 282 -7.86 19.17 -16.99
N ASN A 283 -8.59 20.13 -16.42
CA ASN A 283 -8.97 21.35 -17.12
C ASN A 283 -7.74 22.22 -17.49
N ARG A 284 -6.64 22.13 -16.76
CA ARG A 284 -5.37 22.79 -17.12
C ARG A 284 -4.67 22.11 -18.30
N GLU A 285 -4.71 20.79 -18.38
CA GLU A 285 -4.12 20.04 -19.51
C GLU A 285 -4.90 20.33 -20.82
N ASP A 286 -6.23 20.40 -20.76
CA ASP A 286 -7.08 20.72 -21.90
C ASP A 286 -6.93 22.19 -22.39
N SER A 287 -6.57 23.10 -21.51
CA SER A 287 -6.41 24.53 -21.86
C SER A 287 -5.10 24.86 -22.57
N GLY A 288 -4.23 23.89 -22.85
CA GLY A 288 -2.99 24.08 -23.62
C GLY A 288 -1.97 25.02 -22.97
N GLN A 289 -2.06 25.30 -21.68
CA GLN A 289 -1.06 26.08 -20.98
C GLN A 289 0.24 25.27 -20.84
N PRO A 290 1.42 25.87 -21.17
CA PRO A 290 2.67 25.17 -21.06
C PRO A 290 2.87 24.69 -19.64
N GLN A 291 3.25 23.42 -19.51
CA GLN A 291 3.64 22.81 -18.25
C GLN A 291 4.86 23.55 -17.68
N GLY A 292 4.61 24.50 -16.80
CA GLY A 292 5.60 24.91 -15.83
C GLY A 292 5.90 23.68 -15.00
N ARG A 293 7.15 23.21 -15.06
CA ARG A 293 7.62 22.07 -14.27
C ARG A 293 7.69 22.49 -12.80
N ASP A 294 6.56 22.47 -12.13
CA ASP A 294 6.50 22.48 -10.68
C ASP A 294 6.04 21.11 -10.22
N PHE A 295 7.01 20.20 -10.15
CA PHE A 295 6.85 18.89 -9.53
C PHE A 295 6.85 18.93 -8.00
N ASP A 296 6.68 20.11 -7.40
CA ASP A 296 6.67 20.31 -5.94
C ASP A 296 5.31 20.77 -5.39
N ALA A 297 4.21 20.26 -5.94
CA ALA A 297 2.96 20.28 -5.17
C ALA A 297 3.02 19.18 -4.09
N ARG A 298 3.94 19.35 -3.15
CA ARG A 298 3.88 18.71 -1.85
C ARG A 298 2.58 19.19 -1.19
N PRO A 299 1.71 18.28 -0.67
CA PRO A 299 0.60 18.71 0.16
C PRO A 299 1.15 19.61 1.30
N PRO A 300 0.39 20.59 1.80
CA PRO A 300 0.87 21.49 2.82
C PRO A 300 1.42 20.67 3.98
N ARG A 301 2.72 20.83 4.23
CA ARG A 301 3.40 20.28 5.37
C ARG A 301 2.81 20.99 6.58
N LEU A 302 2.02 20.30 7.38
CA LEU A 302 1.76 20.74 8.74
C LEU A 302 3.11 20.68 9.46
N GLU A 303 3.78 21.83 9.52
CA GLU A 303 4.99 22.01 10.31
C GLU A 303 4.60 21.94 11.78
N ASN A 304 4.69 20.74 12.36
CA ASN A 304 4.81 20.64 13.80
C ASN A 304 6.24 21.03 14.16
N GLU A 305 6.38 22.27 14.62
CA GLU A 305 7.55 22.73 15.34
C GLU A 305 7.77 21.85 16.60
N ILE A 306 8.60 20.83 16.46
CA ILE A 306 9.28 20.24 17.61
C ILE A 306 10.65 20.92 17.61
N GLY A 307 10.85 21.82 18.60
CA GLY A 307 12.03 22.62 18.79
C GLY A 307 13.32 21.82 18.71
N ARG A 308 14.07 22.03 17.65
CA ARG A 308 15.50 21.75 17.61
C ARG A 308 16.21 22.95 18.17
N THR A 309 16.71 22.84 19.38
CA THR A 309 17.76 23.71 19.89
C THR A 309 19.06 23.35 19.17
N ASP A 310 19.44 24.13 18.17
CA ASP A 310 20.76 24.08 17.58
C ASP A 310 21.80 24.53 18.61
N PRO A 311 22.94 23.83 18.75
CA PRO A 311 24.05 24.31 19.55
C PRO A 311 24.68 25.55 18.88
N PRO A 312 25.21 26.52 19.66
CA PRO A 312 25.72 27.76 19.11
C PRO A 312 26.91 27.54 18.18
N ARG A 313 26.83 28.09 16.97
CA ARG A 313 27.96 28.17 16.02
C ARG A 313 29.04 29.05 16.60
N GLY A 314 30.13 28.43 17.01
CA GLY A 314 31.37 29.11 17.36
C GLY A 314 31.94 29.83 16.13
N ASN A 315 32.09 31.14 16.30
CA ASN A 315 32.73 32.06 15.37
C ASN A 315 34.26 31.86 15.41
N PHE A 316 34.88 31.23 14.42
CA PHE A 316 36.31 31.23 14.24
C PHE A 316 36.65 32.10 13.05
N GLY A 317 36.93 33.36 13.37
CA GLY A 317 37.60 34.29 12.48
C GLY A 317 39.12 34.25 12.74
N GLY A 318 39.91 34.35 11.68
CA GLY A 318 41.19 35.03 11.72
C GLY A 318 42.45 34.19 11.52
N ARG A 319 42.94 34.17 10.32
CA ARG A 319 44.33 34.37 9.83
C ARG A 319 45.49 34.15 10.80
N GLY A 320 46.48 33.35 10.35
CA GLY A 320 47.84 33.36 10.85
C GLY A 320 48.74 32.43 10.00
N ARG A 321 49.50 33.03 9.09
CA ARG A 321 50.70 32.39 8.45
C ARG A 321 51.79 32.29 9.50
N GLY A 322 52.59 31.21 9.45
CA GLY A 322 53.85 31.14 10.20
C GLY A 322 54.48 29.75 10.10
N ASP A 323 55.45 29.67 9.22
CA ASP A 323 56.71 28.96 9.23
C ASP A 323 56.85 27.62 10.02
N GLY A 324 57.34 26.59 9.30
CA GLY A 324 57.92 25.40 9.90
C GLY A 324 59.29 25.66 10.58
N PRO A 325 59.80 24.72 11.31
CA PRO A 325 60.87 23.88 10.75
C PRO A 325 60.95 22.41 11.25
N GLN A 326 61.51 21.60 10.34
CA GLN A 326 62.54 20.53 10.51
C GLN A 326 62.36 19.38 11.51
N ALA A 327 62.49 18.23 10.91
CA ALA A 327 62.73 16.91 11.47
C ALA A 327 64.01 16.79 12.30
N THR A 328 64.00 15.87 13.24
CA THR A 328 65.11 14.95 13.52
C THR A 328 64.66 13.66 14.20
N PRO A 329 65.37 12.55 14.01
CA PRO A 329 64.97 11.19 14.34
C PRO A 329 65.69 10.63 15.60
N GLY A 330 65.16 9.55 16.13
CA GLY A 330 65.81 8.72 17.13
C GLY A 330 64.80 8.27 18.20
N GLY A 331 64.67 7.05 18.56
CA GLY A 331 65.43 5.88 18.61
C GLY A 331 64.82 4.98 19.67
N ARG A 332 64.69 3.76 19.35
CA ARG A 332 64.68 2.55 20.20
C ARG A 332 64.36 2.65 21.69
N GLY A 333 63.43 1.78 22.07
CA GLY A 333 63.17 1.27 23.39
C GLY A 333 62.05 0.28 23.32
#